data_cba234bd3f2ea666c742b51291b30084
#
_entry.id   cba234bd3f2ea666c742b51291b30084
#
_cell.length_a   1.000
_cell.length_b   1.000
_cell.length_c   1.000
_cell.angle_alpha   90.00
_cell.angle_beta   90.00
_cell.angle_gamma   90.00
#
_symmetry.space_group_name_H-M   'P 1'
#
loop_
_entity.id
_entity.type
_entity.pdbx_description
1 polymer ?
#
loop_
_entity_poly.entity_id
_entity_poly.type
_entity_poly.pdbx_seq_one_letter_code
_entity_poly.pdbx_strand_id
1 'polypeptide(L)'
;VARHWIEFGIDGWRLDVPHEIDDDEFWQEFRHVVKAANPEAYIVGEIWDDGHRWLQGDQFDAVMNYVFNRACLGFFGGERLDTTQHPGGFTLQPLNAVQFADTVDDLLAIYDWEVTLVQLNLLSSHDVPRFLTLVQGDKEALKLTTLFQMTFPGAPCIYYGDEIGME
;
A
#
# COMPACT_ATOMS: atom_id res chain seq x y z
N VAL A 1 20.21 10.99 -10.83
CA VAL A 1 18.78 11.38 -10.78
C VAL A 1 18.30 11.38 -9.33
N ALA A 2 18.40 10.25 -8.60
CA ALA A 2 17.86 10.11 -7.24
C ALA A 2 18.32 11.22 -6.28
N ARG A 3 19.62 11.41 -6.14
CA ARG A 3 20.22 12.43 -5.29
C ARG A 3 19.79 13.86 -5.66
N HIS A 4 19.76 14.18 -6.96
CA HIS A 4 19.41 15.51 -7.46
C HIS A 4 18.07 16.02 -6.93
N TRP A 5 17.03 15.18 -6.99
CA TRP A 5 15.70 15.58 -6.56
C TRP A 5 15.56 15.68 -5.03
N ILE A 6 16.27 14.82 -4.29
CA ILE A 6 16.33 14.94 -2.83
C ILE A 6 17.01 16.26 -2.44
N GLU A 7 18.14 16.62 -3.07
CA GLU A 7 18.82 17.91 -2.85
C GLU A 7 17.98 19.09 -3.32
N PHE A 8 17.09 18.90 -4.32
CA PHE A 8 16.13 19.92 -4.76
C PHE A 8 15.01 20.15 -3.74
N GLY A 9 14.71 19.16 -2.88
CA GLY A 9 13.79 19.28 -1.75
C GLY A 9 12.56 18.40 -1.76
N ILE A 10 12.56 17.28 -2.52
CA ILE A 10 11.50 16.27 -2.36
C ILE A 10 11.73 15.45 -1.09
N ASP A 11 10.64 14.94 -0.48
CA ASP A 11 10.68 14.22 0.79
C ASP A 11 10.93 12.71 0.62
N GLY A 12 10.89 12.20 -0.61
CA GLY A 12 11.10 10.79 -0.85
C GLY A 12 10.80 10.34 -2.28
N TRP A 13 10.77 9.03 -2.48
CA TRP A 13 10.55 8.40 -3.78
C TRP A 13 9.44 7.35 -3.72
N ARG A 14 8.50 7.41 -4.64
CA ARG A 14 7.68 6.26 -5.04
C ARG A 14 8.33 5.63 -6.27
N LEU A 15 8.64 4.35 -6.18
CA LEU A 15 9.32 3.60 -7.23
C LEU A 15 8.30 2.77 -8.00
N ASP A 16 8.22 3.04 -9.30
CA ASP A 16 7.32 2.36 -10.23
C ASP A 16 7.84 0.96 -10.54
N VAL A 17 7.01 -0.06 -10.34
CA VAL A 17 7.31 -1.49 -10.59
C VAL A 17 8.77 -1.88 -10.36
N PRO A 18 9.34 -1.61 -9.17
CA PRO A 18 10.78 -1.76 -8.95
C PRO A 18 11.26 -3.21 -9.07
N HIS A 19 10.38 -4.19 -9.00
CA HIS A 19 10.69 -5.61 -9.19
C HIS A 19 11.12 -5.95 -10.63
N GLU A 20 10.84 -5.08 -11.61
CA GLU A 20 11.33 -5.22 -12.98
C GLU A 20 12.86 -5.01 -13.09
N ILE A 21 13.45 -4.32 -12.12
CA ILE A 21 14.90 -4.26 -11.94
C ILE A 21 15.27 -5.31 -10.89
N ASP A 22 15.52 -6.53 -11.35
CA ASP A 22 15.87 -7.68 -10.49
C ASP A 22 17.37 -7.64 -10.11
N ASP A 23 17.76 -6.57 -9.40
CA ASP A 23 19.12 -6.27 -8.98
C ASP A 23 19.13 -5.64 -7.59
N ASP A 24 19.44 -6.43 -6.56
CA ASP A 24 19.47 -5.96 -5.18
C ASP A 24 20.58 -4.93 -4.94
N GLU A 25 21.76 -5.07 -5.60
CA GLU A 25 22.87 -4.13 -5.46
C GLU A 25 22.49 -2.74 -5.99
N PHE A 26 21.72 -2.70 -7.08
CA PHE A 26 21.17 -1.44 -7.62
C PHE A 26 20.26 -0.73 -6.59
N TRP A 27 19.37 -1.47 -5.94
CA TRP A 27 18.43 -0.88 -4.97
C TRP A 27 19.11 -0.50 -3.65
N GLN A 28 20.12 -1.25 -3.22
CA GLN A 28 20.96 -0.91 -2.07
C GLN A 28 21.75 0.38 -2.33
N GLU A 29 22.34 0.52 -3.50
CA GLU A 29 23.04 1.76 -3.87
C GLU A 29 22.07 2.93 -4.03
N PHE A 30 20.87 2.70 -4.61
CA PHE A 30 19.82 3.73 -4.68
C PHE A 30 19.49 4.26 -3.28
N ARG A 31 19.22 3.34 -2.33
CA ARG A 31 18.97 3.71 -0.92
C ARG A 31 20.15 4.48 -0.34
N HIS A 32 21.35 3.96 -0.51
CA HIS A 32 22.55 4.61 0.02
C HIS A 32 22.67 6.06 -0.45
N VAL A 33 22.49 6.30 -1.75
CA VAL A 33 22.55 7.64 -2.35
C VAL A 33 21.44 8.57 -1.84
N VAL A 34 20.22 8.06 -1.71
CA VAL A 34 19.06 8.82 -1.20
C VAL A 34 19.26 9.20 0.27
N LYS A 35 19.56 8.20 1.12
CA LYS A 35 19.71 8.41 2.57
C LYS A 35 20.97 9.21 2.92
N ALA A 36 22.02 9.17 2.11
CA ALA A 36 23.18 10.05 2.26
C ALA A 36 22.86 11.51 1.97
N ALA A 37 21.91 11.79 1.07
CA ALA A 37 21.45 13.14 0.77
C ALA A 37 20.42 13.66 1.81
N ASN A 38 19.49 12.78 2.23
CA ASN A 38 18.53 13.05 3.30
C ASN A 38 18.18 11.74 4.01
N PRO A 39 18.65 11.50 5.25
CA PRO A 39 18.35 10.27 5.97
C PRO A 39 16.86 10.06 6.27
N GLU A 40 16.07 11.14 6.32
CA GLU A 40 14.61 11.08 6.54
C GLU A 40 13.81 10.86 5.25
N ALA A 41 14.44 10.84 4.07
CA ALA A 41 13.73 10.65 2.81
C ALA A 41 13.05 9.27 2.78
N TYR A 42 11.76 9.26 2.46
CA TYR A 42 10.95 8.04 2.42
C TYR A 42 11.08 7.34 1.06
N ILE A 43 11.36 6.03 1.08
CA ILE A 43 11.48 5.20 -0.13
C ILE A 43 10.38 4.15 -0.11
N VAL A 44 9.39 4.27 -0.99
CA VAL A 44 8.28 3.33 -1.11
C VAL A 44 8.26 2.68 -2.49
N GLY A 45 8.23 1.35 -2.52
CA GLY A 45 8.15 0.57 -3.77
C GLY A 45 6.71 0.22 -4.12
N GLU A 46 6.40 0.20 -5.42
CA GLU A 46 5.18 -0.40 -5.90
C GLU A 46 5.35 -1.92 -6.01
N ILE A 47 5.05 -2.61 -4.92
CA ILE A 47 5.02 -4.07 -4.84
C ILE A 47 3.60 -4.50 -4.51
N TRP A 48 3.04 -5.41 -5.31
CA TRP A 48 1.63 -5.80 -5.23
C TRP A 48 1.35 -6.89 -4.20
N ASP A 49 2.38 -7.60 -3.77
CA ASP A 49 2.31 -8.70 -2.79
C ASP A 49 3.32 -8.50 -1.66
N ASP A 50 3.88 -9.59 -1.16
CA ASP A 50 4.89 -9.59 -0.10
C ASP A 50 6.14 -8.80 -0.51
N GLY A 51 6.46 -7.79 0.27
CA GLY A 51 7.62 -6.91 0.09
C GLY A 51 8.87 -7.34 0.85
N HIS A 52 8.90 -8.51 1.48
CA HIS A 52 9.97 -8.96 2.39
C HIS A 52 11.37 -8.78 1.82
N ARG A 53 11.57 -9.14 0.53
CA ARG A 53 12.86 -9.00 -0.16
C ARG A 53 13.43 -7.59 -0.06
N TRP A 54 12.60 -6.58 -0.22
CA TRP A 54 13.02 -5.18 -0.29
C TRP A 54 12.99 -4.45 1.05
N LEU A 55 12.43 -5.07 2.10
CA LEU A 55 12.17 -4.45 3.40
C LEU A 55 13.11 -4.95 4.51
N GLN A 56 14.31 -5.40 4.12
CA GLN A 56 15.35 -5.86 5.07
C GLN A 56 16.17 -4.70 5.67
N GLY A 57 15.78 -3.44 5.43
CA GLY A 57 16.47 -2.26 5.92
C GLY A 57 17.54 -1.70 4.98
N ASP A 58 17.79 -2.36 3.86
CA ASP A 58 18.87 -2.06 2.92
C ASP A 58 18.39 -1.54 1.56
N GLN A 59 17.08 -1.63 1.23
CA GLN A 59 16.52 -1.19 -0.04
C GLN A 59 15.40 -0.16 0.16
N PHE A 60 14.16 -0.57 0.47
CA PHE A 60 13.03 0.34 0.65
C PHE A 60 12.69 0.51 2.13
N ASP A 61 11.95 1.57 2.47
CA ASP A 61 11.37 1.76 3.80
C ASP A 61 10.00 1.05 3.89
N ALA A 62 9.26 1.06 2.76
CA ALA A 62 7.91 0.52 2.68
C ALA A 62 7.55 0.08 1.25
N VAL A 63 6.39 -0.56 1.14
CA VAL A 63 5.71 -0.81 -0.13
C VAL A 63 4.31 -0.18 -0.12
N MET A 64 3.74 0.04 -1.32
CA MET A 64 2.32 0.33 -1.46
C MET A 64 1.54 -0.91 -1.02
N ASN A 65 0.83 -0.81 0.11
CA ASN A 65 0.27 -1.97 0.81
C ASN A 65 -1.02 -2.48 0.14
N TYR A 66 -0.88 -3.11 -1.01
CA TYR A 66 -2.02 -3.72 -1.72
C TYR A 66 -2.57 -4.96 -1.01
N VAL A 67 -1.80 -5.61 -0.13
CA VAL A 67 -2.31 -6.71 0.71
C VAL A 67 -3.34 -6.17 1.70
N PHE A 68 -3.07 -5.02 2.33
CA PHE A 68 -4.03 -4.28 3.15
C PHE A 68 -5.27 -3.87 2.34
N ASN A 69 -5.08 -3.33 1.13
CA ASN A 69 -6.19 -2.95 0.24
C ASN A 69 -7.15 -4.12 -0.01
N ARG A 70 -6.61 -5.29 -0.39
CA ARG A 70 -7.41 -6.49 -0.66
C ARG A 70 -8.19 -6.98 0.57
N ALA A 71 -7.56 -6.95 1.75
CA ALA A 71 -8.22 -7.29 3.00
C ALA A 71 -9.41 -6.36 3.29
N CYS A 72 -9.20 -5.06 3.11
CA CYS A 72 -10.25 -4.05 3.27
C CYS A 72 -11.41 -4.25 2.30
N LEU A 73 -11.12 -4.44 1.01
CA LEU A 73 -12.12 -4.72 -0.01
C LEU A 73 -12.93 -5.97 0.33
N GLY A 74 -12.25 -7.06 0.72
CA GLY A 74 -12.90 -8.33 1.06
C GLY A 74 -13.87 -8.22 2.22
N PHE A 75 -13.52 -7.50 3.28
CA PHE A 75 -14.36 -7.41 4.47
C PHE A 75 -15.42 -6.29 4.37
N PHE A 76 -14.99 -5.06 4.11
CA PHE A 76 -15.90 -3.91 4.11
C PHE A 76 -16.79 -3.85 2.86
N GLY A 77 -16.37 -4.45 1.74
CA GLY A 77 -17.20 -4.58 0.55
C GLY A 77 -18.36 -5.56 0.72
N GLY A 78 -18.17 -6.60 1.54
CA GLY A 78 -19.20 -7.57 1.87
C GLY A 78 -19.93 -8.12 0.64
N GLU A 79 -21.26 -8.15 0.69
CA GLU A 79 -22.11 -8.64 -0.43
C GLU A 79 -22.12 -7.70 -1.65
N ARG A 80 -21.66 -6.46 -1.48
CA ARG A 80 -21.59 -5.48 -2.57
C ARG A 80 -20.25 -5.47 -3.31
N LEU A 81 -19.28 -6.26 -2.85
CA LEU A 81 -18.00 -6.36 -3.52
C LEU A 81 -18.18 -6.89 -4.95
N ASP A 82 -17.73 -6.12 -5.93
CA ASP A 82 -17.71 -6.58 -7.33
C ASP A 82 -16.56 -7.57 -7.55
N THR A 83 -16.87 -8.84 -7.39
CA THR A 83 -15.92 -9.95 -7.57
C THR A 83 -15.59 -10.26 -9.03
N THR A 84 -16.19 -9.56 -9.99
CA THR A 84 -15.88 -9.70 -11.41
C THR A 84 -14.65 -8.87 -11.81
N GLN A 85 -14.28 -7.91 -10.98
CA GLN A 85 -13.10 -7.09 -11.17
C GLN A 85 -11.84 -7.81 -10.62
N HIS A 86 -10.73 -7.59 -11.30
CA HIS A 86 -9.44 -8.20 -10.96
C HIS A 86 -8.35 -7.11 -10.87
N PRO A 87 -8.40 -6.21 -9.88
CA PRO A 87 -7.41 -5.14 -9.73
C PRO A 87 -6.02 -5.75 -9.56
N GLY A 88 -5.06 -5.29 -10.37
CA GLY A 88 -3.70 -5.87 -10.36
C GLY A 88 -3.63 -7.36 -10.70
N GLY A 89 -4.67 -7.93 -11.33
CA GLY A 89 -4.76 -9.37 -11.64
C GLY A 89 -5.25 -10.25 -10.47
N PHE A 90 -5.55 -9.66 -9.30
CA PHE A 90 -5.99 -10.43 -8.13
C PHE A 90 -7.49 -10.71 -8.17
N THR A 91 -7.87 -11.88 -7.67
CA THR A 91 -9.28 -12.24 -7.46
C THR A 91 -9.77 -11.66 -6.14
N LEU A 92 -10.80 -10.82 -6.18
CA LEU A 92 -11.45 -10.30 -4.99
C LEU A 92 -12.41 -11.35 -4.41
N GLN A 93 -12.37 -11.53 -3.09
CA GLN A 93 -13.26 -12.45 -2.38
C GLN A 93 -13.81 -11.78 -1.13
N PRO A 94 -15.12 -11.88 -0.87
CA PRO A 94 -15.70 -11.44 0.39
C PRO A 94 -15.12 -12.23 1.57
N LEU A 95 -14.81 -11.52 2.65
CA LEU A 95 -14.31 -12.11 3.89
C LEU A 95 -15.39 -12.01 4.98
N ASN A 96 -15.58 -13.11 5.74
CA ASN A 96 -16.34 -13.01 6.99
C ASN A 96 -15.46 -12.44 8.13
N ALA A 97 -16.08 -12.16 9.29
CA ALA A 97 -15.39 -11.52 10.41
C ALA A 97 -14.21 -12.35 10.96
N VAL A 98 -14.29 -13.68 10.93
CA VAL A 98 -13.20 -14.55 11.39
C VAL A 98 -12.04 -14.49 10.40
N GLN A 99 -12.33 -14.66 9.12
CA GLN A 99 -11.32 -14.57 8.06
C GLN A 99 -10.64 -13.20 8.03
N PHE A 100 -11.40 -12.13 8.25
CA PHE A 100 -10.81 -10.79 8.31
C PHE A 100 -9.91 -10.62 9.53
N ALA A 101 -10.32 -11.12 10.72
CA ALA A 101 -9.49 -11.09 11.91
C ALA A 101 -8.17 -11.85 11.70
N ASP A 102 -8.23 -13.06 11.14
CA ASP A 102 -7.03 -13.85 10.79
C ASP A 102 -6.13 -13.06 9.80
N THR A 103 -6.74 -12.42 8.79
CA THR A 103 -6.00 -11.60 7.83
C THR A 103 -5.34 -10.37 8.48
N VAL A 104 -6.01 -9.75 9.46
CA VAL A 104 -5.43 -8.62 10.23
C VAL A 104 -4.23 -9.09 11.05
N ASP A 105 -4.34 -10.24 11.71
CA ASP A 105 -3.23 -10.83 12.47
C ASP A 105 -2.03 -11.14 11.55
N ASP A 106 -2.28 -11.70 10.35
CA ASP A 106 -1.25 -11.95 9.33
C ASP A 106 -0.61 -10.64 8.85
N LEU A 107 -1.41 -9.58 8.57
CA LEU A 107 -0.90 -8.27 8.16
C LEU A 107 0.00 -7.63 9.22
N LEU A 108 -0.32 -7.81 10.51
CA LEU A 108 0.48 -7.27 11.61
C LEU A 108 1.76 -8.10 11.88
N ALA A 109 1.78 -9.35 11.41
CA ALA A 109 2.90 -10.28 11.58
C ALA A 109 3.81 -10.40 10.35
N ILE A 110 3.41 -9.83 9.20
CA ILE A 110 4.13 -10.02 7.92
C ILE A 110 5.51 -9.35 7.93
N TYR A 111 5.68 -8.22 8.64
CA TYR A 111 6.93 -7.49 8.75
C TYR A 111 7.27 -7.19 10.21
N ASP A 112 8.53 -6.84 10.48
CA ASP A 112 8.93 -6.25 11.74
C ASP A 112 8.09 -5.01 12.05
N TRP A 113 7.85 -4.73 13.33
CA TRP A 113 6.92 -3.67 13.76
C TRP A 113 7.27 -2.30 13.20
N GLU A 114 8.55 -1.93 13.16
CA GLU A 114 9.05 -0.66 12.62
C GLU A 114 8.74 -0.53 11.13
N VAL A 115 8.80 -1.63 10.38
CA VAL A 115 8.46 -1.70 8.96
C VAL A 115 6.94 -1.61 8.77
N THR A 116 6.17 -2.28 9.63
CA THR A 116 4.69 -2.22 9.61
C THR A 116 4.20 -0.78 9.83
N LEU A 117 4.82 -0.02 10.74
CA LEU A 117 4.44 1.36 11.05
C LEU A 117 4.63 2.36 9.89
N VAL A 118 5.41 2.02 8.88
CA VAL A 118 5.69 2.92 7.75
C VAL A 118 5.10 2.43 6.42
N GLN A 119 4.38 1.28 6.41
CA GLN A 119 3.73 0.79 5.19
C GLN A 119 2.72 1.79 4.65
N LEU A 120 2.69 2.00 3.33
CA LEU A 120 1.76 2.92 2.68
C LEU A 120 0.40 2.24 2.47
N ASN A 121 -0.51 2.39 3.44
CA ASN A 121 -1.84 1.80 3.41
C ASN A 121 -2.76 2.61 2.48
N LEU A 122 -3.27 1.99 1.42
CA LEU A 122 -4.10 2.64 0.42
C LEU A 122 -5.40 1.86 0.18
N LEU A 123 -6.45 2.56 -0.24
CA LEU A 123 -7.74 1.97 -0.65
C LEU A 123 -7.92 2.05 -2.17
N SER A 124 -7.36 3.08 -2.81
CA SER A 124 -7.44 3.31 -4.25
C SER A 124 -6.09 3.81 -4.77
N SER A 125 -5.85 3.66 -6.07
CA SER A 125 -4.70 4.23 -6.77
C SER A 125 -5.07 4.50 -8.24
N HIS A 126 -4.12 4.99 -9.04
CA HIS A 126 -4.31 5.16 -10.48
C HIS A 126 -4.33 3.82 -11.25
N ASP A 127 -3.85 2.72 -10.62
CA ASP A 127 -3.73 1.40 -11.24
C ASP A 127 -4.89 0.45 -10.92
N VAL A 128 -5.80 0.87 -10.02
CA VAL A 128 -6.95 0.06 -9.61
C VAL A 128 -8.23 0.89 -9.65
N PRO A 129 -9.40 0.26 -9.88
CA PRO A 129 -10.68 0.94 -9.72
C PRO A 129 -10.81 1.52 -8.32
N ARG A 130 -11.53 2.64 -8.19
CA ARG A 130 -11.76 3.25 -6.88
C ARG A 130 -12.49 2.28 -5.95
N PHE A 131 -12.18 2.39 -4.66
CA PHE A 131 -12.86 1.57 -3.65
C PHE A 131 -14.38 1.65 -3.77
N LEU A 132 -14.92 2.89 -3.91
CA LEU A 132 -16.37 3.11 -3.99
C LEU A 132 -16.99 2.44 -5.23
N THR A 133 -16.30 2.41 -6.37
CA THR A 133 -16.71 1.66 -7.56
C THR A 133 -16.79 0.16 -7.26
N LEU A 134 -15.76 -0.40 -6.63
CA LEU A 134 -15.68 -1.83 -6.32
C LEU A 134 -16.74 -2.30 -5.32
N VAL A 135 -17.23 -1.40 -4.47
CA VAL A 135 -18.33 -1.67 -3.51
C VAL A 135 -19.69 -1.13 -4.01
N GLN A 136 -19.83 -0.90 -5.31
CA GLN A 136 -21.07 -0.50 -5.97
C GLN A 136 -21.73 0.73 -5.33
N GLY A 137 -20.94 1.75 -5.03
CA GLY A 137 -21.41 3.02 -4.49
C GLY A 137 -21.76 3.01 -3.00
N ASP A 138 -21.38 1.98 -2.24
CA ASP A 138 -21.64 1.90 -0.80
C ASP A 138 -20.74 2.87 0.00
N LYS A 139 -21.29 4.06 0.26
CA LYS A 139 -20.59 5.12 1.00
C LYS A 139 -20.35 4.77 2.46
N GLU A 140 -21.19 3.93 3.07
CA GLU A 140 -21.00 3.52 4.46
C GLU A 140 -19.83 2.51 4.55
N ALA A 141 -19.69 1.62 3.58
CA ALA A 141 -18.52 0.77 3.46
C ALA A 141 -17.24 1.62 3.32
N LEU A 142 -17.23 2.64 2.44
CA LEU A 142 -16.08 3.54 2.28
C LEU A 142 -15.73 4.26 3.59
N LYS A 143 -16.71 4.80 4.33
CA LYS A 143 -16.48 5.48 5.61
C LYS A 143 -15.88 4.55 6.66
N LEU A 144 -16.44 3.33 6.81
CA LEU A 144 -15.95 2.34 7.76
C LEU A 144 -14.50 1.90 7.40
N THR A 145 -14.26 1.68 6.12
CA THR A 145 -12.91 1.30 5.65
C THR A 145 -11.91 2.44 5.87
N THR A 146 -12.32 3.68 5.60
CA THR A 146 -11.45 4.85 5.86
C THR A 146 -11.16 4.98 7.35
N LEU A 147 -12.15 4.76 8.22
CA LEU A 147 -11.93 4.75 9.68
C LEU A 147 -10.90 3.67 10.05
N PHE A 148 -11.04 2.47 9.51
CA PHE A 148 -10.08 1.38 9.74
C PHE A 148 -8.68 1.77 9.24
N GLN A 149 -8.57 2.29 8.01
CA GLN A 149 -7.30 2.75 7.43
C GLN A 149 -6.59 3.80 8.31
N MET A 150 -7.35 4.75 8.87
CA MET A 150 -6.80 5.82 9.72
C MET A 150 -6.40 5.34 11.12
N THR A 151 -6.84 4.16 11.53
CA THR A 151 -6.57 3.60 12.86
C THR A 151 -5.69 2.35 12.81
N PHE A 152 -5.42 1.82 11.63
CA PHE A 152 -4.51 0.68 11.42
C PHE A 152 -3.06 1.16 11.41
N PRO A 153 -2.09 0.37 11.95
CA PRO A 153 -0.67 0.70 11.88
C PRO A 153 -0.18 0.92 10.44
N GLY A 154 0.56 2.00 10.22
CA GLY A 154 1.09 2.39 8.91
C GLY A 154 0.75 3.84 8.55
N ALA A 155 1.16 4.26 7.36
CA ALA A 155 0.89 5.58 6.80
C ALA A 155 -0.36 5.51 5.92
N PRO A 156 -1.50 6.11 6.31
CA PRO A 156 -2.70 6.12 5.49
C PRO A 156 -2.51 7.01 4.25
N CYS A 157 -2.78 6.47 3.07
CA CYS A 157 -2.73 7.17 1.80
C CYS A 157 -4.15 7.37 1.26
N ILE A 158 -4.62 8.61 1.22
CA ILE A 158 -5.91 8.96 0.59
C ILE A 158 -5.65 9.29 -0.87
N TYR A 159 -6.16 8.44 -1.76
CA TYR A 159 -6.13 8.75 -3.18
C TYR A 159 -7.14 9.86 -3.47
N TYR A 160 -6.71 10.88 -4.24
CA TYR A 160 -7.54 12.07 -4.49
C TYR A 160 -8.96 11.70 -4.94
N GLY A 161 -9.95 12.38 -4.38
CA GLY A 161 -11.35 12.13 -4.68
C GLY A 161 -12.03 11.07 -3.80
N ASP A 162 -11.29 10.19 -3.12
CA ASP A 162 -11.87 9.23 -2.18
C ASP A 162 -12.54 9.97 -1.00
N GLU A 163 -11.96 11.12 -0.57
CA GLU A 163 -12.48 11.97 0.50
C GLU A 163 -13.85 12.60 0.19
N ILE A 164 -14.20 12.70 -1.08
CA ILE A 164 -15.51 13.21 -1.52
C ILE A 164 -16.40 12.11 -2.12
N GLY A 165 -15.95 10.85 -2.09
CA GLY A 165 -16.67 9.70 -2.62
C GLY A 165 -16.77 9.72 -4.15
N MET A 166 -15.65 9.96 -4.83
CA MET A 166 -15.55 9.82 -6.28
C MET A 166 -15.58 8.33 -6.66
N GLU A 167 -16.25 8.04 -7.80
CA GLU A 167 -16.37 6.70 -8.40
C GLU A 167 -15.46 6.55 -9.63
#